data_6840277262645ae7b0db128af5390828
#
_entry.id   6840277262645ae7b0db128af5390828
#
_cell.length_a   1.000
_cell.length_b   1.000
_cell.length_c   1.000
_cell.angle_alpha   90.00
_cell.angle_beta   90.00
_cell.angle_gamma   90.00
#
_symmetry.space_group_name_H-M   'P 1'
#
loop_
_entity.id
_entity.type
_entity.pdbx_description
1 polymer ?
#
loop_
_entity_poly.entity_id
_entity_poly.type
_entity_poly.pdbx_seq_one_letter_code
_entity_poly.pdbx_strand_id
1 'polypeptide(L)'
;MGNITFNVVGSSRQVTLDLPEPKESVLHEVVLWQLAKRRRGTASTKTRSEVTGSTRKIYQQKGTGRARHGAITAPIFVGGGINFGPKPRDYSYTLPKKVRKLGLRMAIAARANENKVTLVDNFNAISGKTKEFVAWAKDLGFDGKERVLLVTDHELTRRAARNLPWVGVLPSKGLNVYDILRYDRLVADASFFDQLNPSDNSSDNSSDEEAL
;
A
#
# COMPACT_ATOMS: atom_id res chain seq x y z
N MET A 1 -14.76 -6.73 20.72
CA MET A 1 -13.87 -5.59 20.90
C MET A 1 -13.08 -5.86 22.17
N GLY A 2 -11.77 -5.84 22.11
CA GLY A 2 -10.91 -6.13 23.26
C GLY A 2 -9.95 -4.96 23.47
N ASN A 3 -9.82 -4.51 24.71
CA ASN A 3 -8.82 -3.53 25.08
C ASN A 3 -7.45 -4.22 25.15
N ILE A 4 -6.53 -3.81 24.28
CA ILE A 4 -5.15 -4.27 24.28
C ILE A 4 -4.29 -3.16 24.85
N THR A 5 -3.53 -3.48 25.90
CA THR A 5 -2.62 -2.55 26.58
C THR A 5 -1.21 -2.81 26.10
N PHE A 6 -0.54 -1.77 25.64
CA PHE A 6 0.86 -1.81 25.18
C PHE A 6 1.74 -1.09 26.19
N ASN A 7 2.85 -1.73 26.56
CA ASN A 7 3.91 -1.09 27.34
C ASN A 7 4.81 -0.30 26.39
N VAL A 8 5.08 0.95 26.73
CA VAL A 8 5.94 1.82 25.93
C VAL A 8 7.40 1.62 26.36
N VAL A 9 8.27 1.31 25.42
CA VAL A 9 9.69 1.16 25.69
C VAL A 9 10.33 2.53 25.93
N GLY A 10 11.08 2.65 27.03
CA GLY A 10 11.74 3.91 27.43
C GLY A 10 10.94 4.78 28.39
N SER A 11 9.70 4.40 28.72
CA SER A 11 8.88 5.08 29.73
C SER A 11 8.01 4.10 30.51
N SER A 12 7.49 4.51 31.65
CA SER A 12 6.51 3.74 32.43
C SER A 12 5.07 3.89 31.89
N ARG A 13 4.92 4.48 30.71
CA ARG A 13 3.64 4.77 30.09
C ARG A 13 3.02 3.51 29.48
N GLN A 14 1.70 3.40 29.59
CA GLN A 14 0.92 2.37 28.92
C GLN A 14 -0.11 3.03 28.00
N VAL A 15 -0.25 2.48 26.81
CA VAL A 15 -1.26 2.91 25.82
C VAL A 15 -2.27 1.79 25.67
N THR A 16 -3.54 2.09 25.93
CA THR A 16 -4.64 1.12 25.76
C THR A 16 -5.45 1.48 24.54
N LEU A 17 -5.61 0.53 23.62
CA LEU A 17 -6.43 0.67 22.42
C LEU A 17 -7.59 -0.31 22.44
N ASP A 18 -8.78 0.18 22.12
CA ASP A 18 -9.92 -0.68 21.82
C ASP A 18 -9.80 -1.16 20.37
N LEU A 19 -9.40 -2.42 20.19
CA LEU A 19 -9.15 -3.00 18.87
C LEU A 19 -10.21 -4.07 18.55
N PRO A 20 -10.76 -4.04 17.33
CA PRO A 20 -11.69 -5.05 16.87
C PRO A 20 -10.98 -6.38 16.61
N GLU A 21 -11.69 -7.48 16.77
CA GLU A 21 -11.18 -8.80 16.39
C GLU A 21 -10.79 -8.85 14.90
N PRO A 22 -9.60 -9.33 14.55
CA PRO A 22 -9.15 -9.40 13.18
C PRO A 22 -10.04 -10.32 12.33
N LYS A 23 -10.56 -9.79 11.22
CA LYS A 23 -11.30 -10.55 10.20
C LYS A 23 -10.52 -10.57 8.91
N GLU A 24 -10.13 -11.75 8.46
CA GLU A 24 -9.33 -11.95 7.26
C GLU A 24 -10.00 -11.37 6.01
N SER A 25 -11.32 -11.53 5.86
CA SER A 25 -12.07 -11.00 4.72
C SER A 25 -11.94 -9.49 4.56
N VAL A 26 -12.02 -8.73 5.66
CA VAL A 26 -11.89 -7.26 5.63
C VAL A 26 -10.45 -6.85 5.31
N LEU A 27 -9.47 -7.51 5.92
CA LEU A 27 -8.05 -7.26 5.67
C LEU A 27 -7.70 -7.53 4.20
N HIS A 28 -8.17 -8.66 3.65
CA HIS A 28 -7.97 -9.02 2.25
C HIS A 28 -8.57 -7.99 1.29
N GLU A 29 -9.81 -7.56 1.53
CA GLU A 29 -10.47 -6.55 0.70
C GLU A 29 -9.70 -5.22 0.68
N VAL A 30 -9.23 -4.75 1.85
CA VAL A 30 -8.43 -3.52 1.94
C VAL A 30 -7.09 -3.66 1.24
N VAL A 31 -6.42 -4.81 1.35
CA VAL A 31 -5.16 -5.10 0.64
C VAL A 31 -5.38 -5.10 -0.88
N LEU A 32 -6.43 -5.76 -1.38
CA LEU A 32 -6.77 -5.76 -2.80
C LEU A 32 -7.04 -4.35 -3.32
N TRP A 33 -7.78 -3.54 -2.54
CA TRP A 33 -8.02 -2.15 -2.87
C TRP A 33 -6.73 -1.33 -2.97
N GLN A 34 -5.79 -1.50 -2.02
CA GLN A 34 -4.51 -0.80 -2.05
C GLN A 34 -3.64 -1.22 -3.23
N LEU A 35 -3.60 -2.50 -3.56
CA LEU A 35 -2.86 -3.03 -4.71
C LEU A 35 -3.47 -2.56 -6.03
N ALA A 36 -4.79 -2.55 -6.15
CA ALA A 36 -5.49 -2.05 -7.34
C ALA A 36 -5.19 -0.57 -7.59
N LYS A 37 -5.18 0.27 -6.53
CA LYS A 37 -4.85 1.70 -6.61
C LYS A 37 -3.41 1.98 -7.04
N ARG A 38 -2.46 1.05 -6.80
CA ARG A 38 -1.05 1.19 -7.23
C ARG A 38 -0.86 0.94 -8.72
N ARG A 39 -1.83 0.29 -9.40
CA ARG A 39 -1.73 -0.05 -10.82
C ARG A 39 -1.98 1.18 -11.68
N ARG A 40 -1.02 1.50 -12.57
CA ARG A 40 -1.15 2.64 -13.49
C ARG A 40 -2.02 2.35 -14.72
N GLY A 41 -2.14 1.10 -15.14
CA GLY A 41 -2.97 0.69 -16.27
C GLY A 41 -2.55 1.25 -17.63
N THR A 42 -1.28 1.48 -17.87
CA THR A 42 -0.76 2.14 -19.08
C THR A 42 -0.51 1.20 -20.26
N ALA A 43 -0.71 -0.12 -20.08
CA ALA A 43 -0.54 -1.08 -21.16
C ALA A 43 -1.51 -0.78 -22.31
N SER A 44 -0.96 -0.65 -23.53
CA SER A 44 -1.74 -0.33 -24.73
C SER A 44 -1.25 -1.10 -25.93
N THR A 45 -2.18 -1.56 -26.74
CA THR A 45 -1.90 -2.14 -28.06
C THR A 45 -2.69 -1.40 -29.13
N LYS A 46 -2.16 -1.39 -30.35
CA LYS A 46 -2.85 -0.76 -31.48
C LYS A 46 -3.83 -1.73 -32.13
N THR A 47 -5.07 -1.32 -32.26
CA THR A 47 -6.09 -2.01 -33.06
C THR A 47 -5.86 -1.75 -34.55
N ARG A 48 -6.55 -2.49 -35.42
CA ARG A 48 -6.44 -2.34 -36.88
C ARG A 48 -6.71 -0.93 -37.40
N SER A 49 -7.49 -0.14 -36.67
CA SER A 49 -7.78 1.25 -37.00
C SER A 49 -6.70 2.24 -36.52
N GLU A 50 -5.90 1.85 -35.53
CA GLU A 50 -4.86 2.69 -34.95
C GLU A 50 -3.47 2.42 -35.55
N VAL A 51 -3.32 1.30 -36.27
CA VAL A 51 -2.09 1.00 -37.00
C VAL A 51 -1.98 1.88 -38.24
N THR A 52 -0.85 2.55 -38.39
CA THR A 52 -0.55 3.33 -39.57
C THR A 52 -0.38 2.42 -40.79
N GLY A 53 -1.16 2.59 -41.80
CA GLY A 53 -1.12 1.78 -43.03
C GLY A 53 -2.30 2.07 -43.94
N SER A 54 -2.27 1.52 -45.17
CA SER A 54 -3.36 1.70 -46.12
C SER A 54 -4.62 0.95 -45.68
N THR A 55 -5.73 1.63 -45.69
CA THR A 55 -7.06 1.04 -45.46
C THR A 55 -7.67 0.47 -46.71
N ARG A 56 -7.01 0.67 -47.87
CA ARG A 56 -7.46 0.16 -49.18
C ARG A 56 -7.50 -1.36 -49.17
N LYS A 57 -8.53 -1.94 -49.84
CA LYS A 57 -8.59 -3.38 -50.12
C LYS A 57 -7.35 -3.82 -50.90
N ILE A 58 -6.65 -4.88 -50.45
CA ILE A 58 -5.37 -5.33 -51.00
C ILE A 58 -5.53 -5.75 -52.45
N TYR A 59 -6.62 -6.47 -52.81
CA TYR A 59 -6.93 -6.93 -54.14
C TYR A 59 -8.44 -7.17 -54.33
N GLN A 60 -8.86 -7.48 -55.55
CA GLN A 60 -10.26 -7.68 -55.90
C GLN A 60 -10.90 -8.84 -55.11
N GLN A 61 -12.21 -8.77 -54.90
CA GLN A 61 -12.99 -9.73 -54.10
C GLN A 61 -13.01 -11.14 -54.69
N LYS A 62 -12.98 -11.24 -56.05
CA LYS A 62 -13.04 -12.51 -56.81
C LYS A 62 -12.00 -12.46 -57.95
N GLY A 63 -11.66 -13.62 -58.53
CA GLY A 63 -10.79 -13.73 -59.71
C GLY A 63 -9.30 -13.80 -59.39
N THR A 64 -8.86 -13.75 -58.11
CA THR A 64 -7.43 -13.79 -57.76
C THR A 64 -6.92 -15.16 -57.32
N GLY A 65 -7.79 -16.14 -57.09
CA GLY A 65 -7.43 -17.46 -56.52
C GLY A 65 -6.91 -17.44 -55.09
N ARG A 66 -6.90 -16.26 -54.45
CA ARG A 66 -6.37 -16.04 -53.08
C ARG A 66 -7.52 -15.89 -52.06
N ALA A 67 -7.16 -16.03 -50.79
CA ALA A 67 -8.11 -15.77 -49.68
C ALA A 67 -8.61 -14.32 -49.74
N ARG A 68 -9.87 -14.10 -49.38
CA ARG A 68 -10.47 -12.75 -49.39
C ARG A 68 -9.97 -11.95 -48.22
N HIS A 69 -9.33 -10.82 -48.51
CA HIS A 69 -8.82 -9.89 -47.49
C HIS A 69 -9.30 -8.45 -47.74
N GLY A 70 -9.37 -7.67 -46.63
CA GLY A 70 -9.59 -6.24 -46.67
C GLY A 70 -8.28 -5.46 -46.65
N ALA A 71 -8.12 -4.61 -45.69
CA ALA A 71 -6.90 -3.77 -45.51
C ALA A 71 -5.72 -4.59 -44.98
N ILE A 72 -4.51 -4.12 -45.29
CA ILE A 72 -3.25 -4.71 -44.81
C ILE A 72 -3.07 -4.60 -43.29
N THR A 73 -3.77 -3.70 -42.65
CA THR A 73 -3.75 -3.50 -41.18
C THR A 73 -4.54 -4.55 -40.40
N ALA A 74 -5.15 -5.53 -41.10
CA ALA A 74 -5.90 -6.60 -40.45
C ALA A 74 -5.00 -7.48 -39.55
N PRO A 75 -5.52 -8.00 -38.41
CA PRO A 75 -4.72 -8.76 -37.45
C PRO A 75 -4.08 -10.04 -37.96
N ILE A 76 -4.55 -10.55 -39.09
CA ILE A 76 -4.02 -11.74 -39.77
C ILE A 76 -2.64 -11.50 -40.40
N PHE A 77 -2.27 -10.24 -40.67
CA PHE A 77 -1.03 -9.90 -41.29
C PHE A 77 0.06 -9.53 -40.29
N VAL A 78 1.30 -9.84 -40.61
CA VAL A 78 2.46 -9.38 -39.83
C VAL A 78 2.49 -7.84 -39.85
N GLY A 79 2.57 -7.23 -38.66
CA GLY A 79 2.49 -5.77 -38.53
C GLY A 79 1.07 -5.22 -38.52
N GLY A 80 0.03 -6.07 -38.61
CA GLY A 80 -1.36 -5.68 -38.41
C GLY A 80 -1.74 -5.37 -36.96
N GLY A 81 -2.96 -4.89 -36.76
CA GLY A 81 -3.48 -4.57 -35.43
C GLY A 81 -3.70 -5.78 -34.56
N ILE A 82 -3.75 -5.60 -33.25
CA ILE A 82 -4.00 -6.65 -32.26
C ILE A 82 -5.49 -6.66 -31.89
N ASN A 83 -6.12 -7.84 -31.92
CA ASN A 83 -7.46 -8.04 -31.41
C ASN A 83 -7.43 -8.28 -29.90
N PHE A 84 -8.37 -7.69 -29.17
CA PHE A 84 -8.54 -7.89 -27.71
C PHE A 84 -7.28 -7.63 -26.89
N GLY A 85 -6.35 -6.84 -27.41
CA GLY A 85 -5.16 -6.45 -26.65
C GLY A 85 -5.49 -5.48 -25.51
N PRO A 86 -4.55 -5.29 -24.57
CA PRO A 86 -4.76 -4.38 -23.46
C PRO A 86 -4.96 -2.94 -23.95
N LYS A 87 -5.88 -2.23 -23.32
CA LYS A 87 -6.08 -0.80 -23.48
C LYS A 87 -5.85 -0.09 -22.16
N PRO A 88 -5.38 1.15 -22.15
CA PRO A 88 -5.23 1.92 -20.93
C PRO A 88 -6.56 1.99 -20.18
N ARG A 89 -6.52 1.64 -18.90
CA ARG A 89 -7.69 1.70 -18.03
C ARG A 89 -7.31 2.00 -16.60
N ASP A 90 -8.20 2.61 -15.86
CA ASP A 90 -8.10 2.75 -14.41
C ASP A 90 -8.53 1.43 -13.74
N TYR A 91 -7.71 0.97 -12.78
CA TYR A 91 -7.98 -0.20 -11.96
C TYR A 91 -8.45 0.17 -10.56
N SER A 92 -8.45 1.47 -10.22
CA SER A 92 -8.87 1.92 -8.90
C SER A 92 -10.38 1.75 -8.70
N TYR A 93 -10.77 1.49 -7.47
CA TYR A 93 -12.16 1.49 -7.04
C TYR A 93 -12.25 2.11 -5.65
N THR A 94 -13.45 2.54 -5.26
CA THR A 94 -13.68 3.23 -4.00
C THR A 94 -14.11 2.25 -2.93
N LEU A 95 -13.39 2.24 -1.80
CA LEU A 95 -13.76 1.51 -0.61
C LEU A 95 -14.25 2.49 0.47
N PRO A 96 -15.37 2.22 1.17
CA PRO A 96 -15.91 3.11 2.20
C PRO A 96 -14.87 3.49 3.26
N LYS A 97 -14.84 4.77 3.67
CA LYS A 97 -13.90 5.29 4.67
C LYS A 97 -13.93 4.46 5.98
N LYS A 98 -15.15 4.06 6.44
CA LYS A 98 -15.33 3.24 7.64
C LYS A 98 -14.65 1.87 7.54
N VAL A 99 -14.75 1.18 6.38
CA VAL A 99 -14.11 -0.12 6.15
C VAL A 99 -12.59 0.01 6.16
N ARG A 100 -12.05 1.07 5.54
CA ARG A 100 -10.60 1.34 5.54
C ARG A 100 -10.06 1.59 6.95
N LYS A 101 -10.74 2.43 7.75
CA LYS A 101 -10.38 2.67 9.17
C LYS A 101 -10.47 1.37 9.98
N LEU A 102 -11.55 0.60 9.80
CA LEU A 102 -11.73 -0.70 10.47
C LEU A 102 -10.61 -1.68 10.10
N GLY A 103 -10.26 -1.81 8.83
CA GLY A 103 -9.18 -2.68 8.36
C GLY A 103 -7.82 -2.30 8.96
N LEU A 104 -7.51 -1.01 9.11
CA LEU A 104 -6.28 -0.55 9.75
C LEU A 104 -6.22 -0.99 11.23
N ARG A 105 -7.31 -0.79 11.99
CA ARG A 105 -7.41 -1.22 13.40
C ARG A 105 -7.31 -2.74 13.53
N MET A 106 -7.92 -3.50 12.62
CA MET A 106 -7.81 -4.96 12.57
C MET A 106 -6.39 -5.45 12.26
N ALA A 107 -5.66 -4.76 11.36
CA ALA A 107 -4.27 -5.10 11.05
C ALA A 107 -3.35 -4.90 12.27
N ILE A 108 -3.54 -3.81 13.00
CA ILE A 108 -2.82 -3.55 14.26
C ILE A 108 -3.18 -4.61 15.29
N ALA A 109 -4.47 -4.97 15.43
CA ALA A 109 -4.94 -6.00 16.35
C ALA A 109 -4.31 -7.37 16.04
N ALA A 110 -4.20 -7.74 14.76
CA ALA A 110 -3.56 -8.99 14.35
C ALA A 110 -2.10 -9.04 14.82
N ARG A 111 -1.33 -7.97 14.62
CA ARG A 111 0.06 -7.90 15.09
C ARG A 111 0.19 -7.82 16.60
N ALA A 112 -0.76 -7.17 17.28
CA ALA A 112 -0.81 -7.12 18.75
C ALA A 112 -1.06 -8.50 19.36
N ASN A 113 -1.98 -9.28 18.80
CA ASN A 113 -2.25 -10.65 19.26
C ASN A 113 -1.04 -11.58 19.10
N GLU A 114 -0.15 -11.30 18.14
CA GLU A 114 1.12 -12.01 17.94
C GLU A 114 2.27 -11.47 18.83
N ASN A 115 2.02 -10.46 19.69
CA ASN A 115 3.02 -9.73 20.47
C ASN A 115 4.15 -9.12 19.60
N LYS A 116 3.81 -8.67 18.41
CA LYS A 116 4.75 -8.09 17.42
C LYS A 116 4.61 -6.58 17.27
N VAL A 117 4.02 -5.91 18.22
CA VAL A 117 3.90 -4.44 18.26
C VAL A 117 4.77 -3.91 19.40
N THR A 118 5.67 -2.98 19.07
CA THR A 118 6.53 -2.30 20.04
C THR A 118 6.29 -0.81 19.94
N LEU A 119 5.90 -0.18 21.03
CA LEU A 119 5.74 1.26 21.11
C LEU A 119 6.98 1.89 21.73
N VAL A 120 7.42 3.00 21.18
CA VAL A 120 8.58 3.77 21.63
C VAL A 120 8.14 5.21 21.88
N ASP A 121 8.52 5.77 23.01
CA ASP A 121 8.11 7.12 23.38
C ASP A 121 9.02 8.20 22.77
N ASN A 122 10.28 7.83 22.48
CA ASN A 122 11.27 8.84 22.07
C ASN A 122 12.35 8.26 21.16
N PHE A 123 12.50 8.85 19.98
CA PHE A 123 13.55 8.52 19.02
C PHE A 123 14.75 9.50 19.07
N ASN A 124 14.81 10.39 20.05
CA ASN A 124 15.81 11.48 20.11
C ASN A 124 17.28 10.98 20.29
N ALA A 125 17.48 9.73 20.70
CA ALA A 125 18.79 9.15 20.82
C ALA A 125 19.51 8.88 19.48
N ILE A 126 18.82 9.06 18.33
CA ILE A 126 19.33 8.73 17.01
C ILE A 126 19.69 10.00 16.25
N SER A 127 20.99 10.25 16.05
CA SER A 127 21.50 11.46 15.36
C SER A 127 21.47 11.39 13.82
N GLY A 128 20.80 10.39 13.25
CA GLY A 128 20.68 10.18 11.79
C GLY A 128 21.71 9.22 11.18
N LYS A 129 22.58 8.61 11.98
CA LYS A 129 23.54 7.60 11.54
C LYS A 129 22.95 6.20 11.60
N THR A 130 23.17 5.40 10.55
CA THR A 130 22.68 4.01 10.48
C THR A 130 23.27 3.13 11.57
N LYS A 131 24.54 3.36 11.96
CA LYS A 131 25.23 2.61 13.03
C LYS A 131 24.50 2.75 14.38
N GLU A 132 24.08 3.97 14.71
CA GLU A 132 23.36 4.24 15.95
C GLU A 132 21.96 3.57 15.95
N PHE A 133 21.26 3.65 14.82
CA PHE A 133 19.98 2.96 14.67
C PHE A 133 20.11 1.43 14.81
N VAL A 134 21.17 0.83 14.23
CA VAL A 134 21.41 -0.61 14.36
C VAL A 134 21.73 -1.01 15.81
N ALA A 135 22.48 -0.20 16.53
CA ALA A 135 22.76 -0.44 17.96
C ALA A 135 21.46 -0.39 18.77
N TRP A 136 20.68 0.67 18.60
CA TRP A 136 19.38 0.84 19.23
C TRP A 136 18.38 -0.29 18.89
N ALA A 137 18.36 -0.75 17.64
CA ALA A 137 17.52 -1.85 17.22
C ALA A 137 17.92 -3.19 17.89
N LYS A 138 19.22 -3.43 18.06
CA LYS A 138 19.74 -4.61 18.77
C LYS A 138 19.36 -4.59 20.25
N ASP A 139 19.40 -3.44 20.91
CA ASP A 139 18.99 -3.28 22.30
C ASP A 139 17.51 -3.61 22.50
N LEU A 140 16.69 -3.42 21.45
CA LEU A 140 15.27 -3.84 21.40
C LEU A 140 15.07 -5.30 20.98
N GLY A 141 16.16 -6.05 20.73
CA GLY A 141 16.11 -7.44 20.30
C GLY A 141 15.86 -7.67 18.82
N PHE A 142 16.11 -6.66 17.96
CA PHE A 142 15.96 -6.77 16.50
C PHE A 142 17.31 -7.13 15.85
N ASP A 143 17.53 -8.39 15.53
CA ASP A 143 18.78 -8.91 14.96
C ASP A 143 18.88 -8.80 13.43
N GLY A 144 17.94 -8.12 12.78
CA GLY A 144 17.89 -8.02 11.32
C GLY A 144 17.38 -9.27 10.59
N LYS A 145 17.00 -10.32 11.31
CA LYS A 145 16.37 -11.54 10.75
C LYS A 145 14.90 -11.31 10.39
N GLU A 146 14.20 -10.56 11.23
CA GLU A 146 12.79 -10.19 11.03
C GLU A 146 12.70 -8.82 10.34
N ARG A 147 11.70 -8.67 9.49
CA ARG A 147 11.43 -7.38 8.84
C ARG A 147 10.62 -6.50 9.77
N VAL A 148 11.11 -5.30 10.00
CA VAL A 148 10.53 -4.33 10.93
C VAL A 148 9.91 -3.16 10.15
N LEU A 149 8.66 -2.82 10.43
CA LEU A 149 8.02 -1.60 9.98
C LEU A 149 8.18 -0.51 11.06
N LEU A 150 8.93 0.51 10.74
CA LEU A 150 9.12 1.67 11.60
C LEU A 150 8.16 2.80 11.19
N VAL A 151 7.33 3.22 12.12
CA VAL A 151 6.36 4.31 11.94
C VAL A 151 6.75 5.47 12.84
N THR A 152 7.31 6.51 12.24
CA THR A 152 7.73 7.72 12.97
C THR A 152 7.75 8.93 12.06
N ASP A 153 7.45 10.09 12.63
CA ASP A 153 7.57 11.39 11.95
C ASP A 153 8.94 12.04 12.20
N HIS A 154 9.78 11.47 13.07
CA HIS A 154 11.12 11.96 13.35
C HIS A 154 12.07 11.77 12.16
N GLU A 155 12.51 12.86 11.55
CA GLU A 155 13.24 12.83 10.27
C GLU A 155 14.61 12.15 10.38
N LEU A 156 15.36 12.40 11.45
CA LEU A 156 16.69 11.81 11.66
C LEU A 156 16.62 10.30 11.79
N THR A 157 15.65 9.79 12.52
CA THR A 157 15.40 8.33 12.64
C THR A 157 15.02 7.71 11.31
N ARG A 158 14.14 8.36 10.55
CA ARG A 158 13.78 7.92 9.19
C ARG A 158 14.97 7.87 8.26
N ARG A 159 15.85 8.90 8.32
CA ARG A 159 17.09 8.96 7.54
C ARG A 159 18.07 7.84 7.93
N ALA A 160 18.23 7.54 9.22
CA ALA A 160 19.10 6.49 9.72
C ALA A 160 18.63 5.08 9.32
N ALA A 161 17.30 4.84 9.34
CA ALA A 161 16.69 3.53 9.14
C ALA A 161 16.50 3.14 7.66
N ARG A 162 16.23 4.10 6.75
CA ARG A 162 15.82 3.84 5.37
C ARG A 162 16.80 3.03 4.52
N ASN A 163 18.10 3.02 4.89
CA ASN A 163 19.13 2.29 4.15
C ASN A 163 19.20 0.80 4.52
N LEU A 164 18.48 0.38 5.55
CA LEU A 164 18.51 -1.00 6.03
C LEU A 164 17.50 -1.86 5.26
N PRO A 165 17.91 -3.00 4.66
CA PRO A 165 17.02 -3.80 3.82
C PRO A 165 15.89 -4.49 4.58
N TRP A 166 16.06 -4.71 5.88
CA TRP A 166 15.06 -5.32 6.76
C TRP A 166 14.13 -4.32 7.44
N VAL A 167 14.34 -3.01 7.25
CA VAL A 167 13.51 -1.95 7.82
C VAL A 167 12.69 -1.26 6.75
N GLY A 168 11.37 -1.23 6.91
CA GLY A 168 10.50 -0.34 6.18
C GLY A 168 10.18 0.89 7.01
N VAL A 169 10.24 2.08 6.42
CA VAL A 169 10.01 3.32 7.14
C VAL A 169 8.82 4.06 6.56
N LEU A 170 7.86 4.39 7.41
CA LEU A 170 6.68 5.17 7.05
C LEU A 170 6.47 6.35 8.01
N PRO A 171 5.97 7.48 7.51
CA PRO A 171 5.42 8.53 8.38
C PRO A 171 4.11 8.05 9.03
N SER A 172 3.72 8.63 10.15
CA SER A 172 2.49 8.28 10.87
C SER A 172 1.25 8.34 9.97
N LYS A 173 1.12 9.38 9.14
CA LYS A 173 0.03 9.53 8.16
C LYS A 173 0.08 8.51 7.01
N GLY A 174 1.21 7.85 6.78
CA GLY A 174 1.42 6.86 5.73
C GLY A 174 1.11 5.43 6.13
N LEU A 175 0.77 5.18 7.40
CA LEU A 175 0.50 3.84 7.89
C LEU A 175 -0.68 3.20 7.14
N ASN A 176 -0.47 2.00 6.65
CA ASN A 176 -1.46 1.28 5.85
C ASN A 176 -1.46 -0.23 6.13
N VAL A 177 -2.57 -0.89 5.80
CA VAL A 177 -2.80 -2.32 6.07
C VAL A 177 -1.80 -3.21 5.37
N TYR A 178 -1.48 -2.91 4.11
CA TYR A 178 -0.56 -3.71 3.31
C TYR A 178 0.84 -3.79 3.95
N ASP A 179 1.39 -2.66 4.37
CA ASP A 179 2.73 -2.65 4.97
C ASP A 179 2.72 -3.27 6.37
N ILE A 180 1.70 -3.06 7.21
CA ILE A 180 1.58 -3.75 8.51
C ILE A 180 1.60 -5.28 8.34
N LEU A 181 0.89 -5.81 7.34
CA LEU A 181 0.85 -7.26 7.10
C LEU A 181 2.09 -7.79 6.37
N ARG A 182 2.80 -6.94 5.62
CA ARG A 182 4.02 -7.31 4.90
C ARG A 182 5.23 -7.48 5.82
N TYR A 183 5.34 -6.66 6.86
CA TYR A 183 6.44 -6.69 7.82
C TYR A 183 6.07 -7.57 9.01
N ASP A 184 7.09 -8.18 9.61
CA ASP A 184 6.89 -9.14 10.69
C ASP A 184 6.64 -8.44 12.03
N ARG A 185 7.26 -7.28 12.27
CA ARG A 185 7.08 -6.46 13.48
C ARG A 185 6.70 -5.02 13.14
N LEU A 186 5.93 -4.41 14.02
CA LEU A 186 5.55 -3.00 13.98
C LEU A 186 6.21 -2.27 15.13
N VAL A 187 7.03 -1.27 14.82
CA VAL A 187 7.60 -0.33 15.79
C VAL A 187 7.02 1.05 15.51
N ALA A 188 6.37 1.64 16.46
CA ALA A 188 5.68 2.91 16.25
C ALA A 188 5.90 3.88 17.43
N ASP A 189 5.75 5.17 17.12
CA ASP A 189 5.73 6.23 18.11
C ASP A 189 4.45 6.11 18.97
N ALA A 190 4.60 6.18 20.29
CA ALA A 190 3.48 6.08 21.23
C ALA A 190 2.47 7.22 21.03
N SER A 191 2.93 8.43 20.70
CA SER A 191 2.08 9.60 20.44
C SER A 191 1.11 9.39 19.28
N PHE A 192 1.52 8.63 18.26
CA PHE A 192 0.64 8.30 17.14
C PHE A 192 -0.50 7.35 17.56
N PHE A 193 -0.21 6.40 18.44
CA PHE A 193 -1.22 5.44 18.89
C PHE A 193 -2.30 6.11 19.77
N ASP A 194 -1.96 7.16 20.49
CA ASP A 194 -2.96 7.95 21.23
C ASP A 194 -4.01 8.57 20.29
N GLN A 195 -3.57 9.06 19.11
CA GLN A 195 -4.46 9.64 18.10
C GLN A 195 -5.40 8.61 17.43
N LEU A 196 -5.10 7.32 17.53
CA LEU A 196 -5.97 6.25 17.00
C LEU A 196 -7.15 5.92 17.91
N ASN A 197 -7.17 6.40 19.15
CA ASN A 197 -8.29 6.21 20.06
C ASN A 197 -9.54 6.97 19.58
N PRO A 198 -10.73 6.36 19.58
CA PRO A 198 -11.96 6.99 19.10
C PRO A 198 -12.47 8.14 19.97
N SER A 199 -11.93 8.33 21.19
CA SER A 199 -12.33 9.39 22.11
C SER A 199 -11.98 10.80 21.64
N ASP A 200 -11.01 10.96 20.74
CA ASP A 200 -10.51 12.28 20.31
C ASP A 200 -10.99 12.73 18.91
N ASN A 201 -11.78 11.91 18.21
CA ASN A 201 -12.22 12.21 16.83
C ASN A 201 -13.59 12.92 16.73
N SER A 202 -14.00 13.70 17.73
CA SER A 202 -15.23 14.50 17.64
C SER A 202 -15.08 15.83 16.90
N SER A 203 -13.88 16.17 16.37
CA SER A 203 -13.60 17.48 15.75
C SER A 203 -13.42 17.48 14.21
N ASP A 204 -13.41 16.33 13.52
CA ASP A 204 -13.11 16.30 12.08
C ASP A 204 -14.33 16.19 11.14
N ASN A 205 -15.52 16.65 11.58
CA ASN A 205 -16.73 16.58 10.75
C ASN A 205 -17.14 17.90 10.07
N SER A 206 -16.28 18.92 10.01
CA SER A 206 -16.70 20.24 9.51
C SER A 206 -15.92 20.84 8.35
N SER A 207 -15.04 20.10 7.63
CA SER A 207 -14.24 20.71 6.56
C SER A 207 -14.27 20.05 5.19
N ASP A 208 -15.09 19.01 4.94
CA ASP A 208 -15.14 18.32 3.64
C ASP A 208 -16.46 18.49 2.86
N GLU A 209 -17.33 19.46 3.19
CA GLU A 209 -18.58 19.75 2.45
C GLU A 209 -18.50 20.89 1.44
N GLU A 210 -17.35 21.56 1.28
CA GLU A 210 -17.19 22.62 0.26
C GLU A 210 -16.11 22.26 -0.76
N ALA A 211 -16.32 21.23 -1.58
CA ALA A 211 -15.66 21.10 -2.89
C ALA A 211 -16.39 20.02 -3.72
N LEU A 212 -17.50 20.40 -4.30
CA LEU A 212 -18.11 19.77 -5.47
C LEU A 212 -17.82 20.64 -6.70
#